data_53bd560f0ff2114fea92e8bd4bed9d8c
#
_entry.id   53bd560f0ff2114fea92e8bd4bed9d8c
#
_cell.length_a   1.000
_cell.length_b   1.000
_cell.length_c   1.000
_cell.angle_alpha   90.00
_cell.angle_beta   90.00
_cell.angle_gamma   90.00
#
_symmetry.space_group_name_H-M   'P 1'
#
loop_
_entity.id
_entity.type
_entity.pdbx_description
1 polymer ?
#
loop_
_entity_poly.entity_id
_entity_poly.type
_entity_poly.pdbx_seq_one_letter_code
_entity_poly.pdbx_strand_id
1 'polypeptide(L)'
;MRAVDIIQKKRDGIELSKDEIHWLIEGYVAGTVPDYQMAAFAMAVYFKGMTTQEISDLTMKMVETGEQFDLSAIKGIKVDKHSTGGVGDKVTIVLAPLVASFGVPVAKMSGRGLGHTGGTIDKLESIKGFQIERTQEEFIKQVQEIGLSVIGQSDQLVMADKLLYALRDVTATVDTIPLIASSVMSKKIAAGADAILLDVTVGEGAFMKTIEEARELARTMVDLGNAVGRKTIAVLTDMSQPLGTSIGNRLEILEALDILQGKGREDVTHFICELAQIMLELGGVTASLEEIKQHLTAGKALKKFEEMVLAQGGDLDDLYRPVQVKEQVPVYAEEDGYIAALPAMEHGLFAMRLGAGRAVKLDDLDYETGIVFAKKVGDPVQKGDLVATIYTNLEISQKTIAEFQKNVKILDKVVSVSEIIEIVS
;
A
#
# COMPACT_ATOMS: atom_id res chain seq x y z
N MET A 1 -4.08 -24.98 -29.01
CA MET A 1 -5.09 -24.61 -28.00
C MET A 1 -5.91 -23.43 -28.51
N ARG A 2 -7.14 -23.23 -28.04
CA ARG A 2 -7.94 -22.03 -28.34
C ARG A 2 -8.38 -21.42 -27.00
N ALA A 3 -8.38 -20.10 -26.91
CA ALA A 3 -8.79 -19.41 -25.67
C ALA A 3 -10.21 -19.79 -25.24
N VAL A 4 -11.14 -19.97 -26.19
CA VAL A 4 -12.53 -20.34 -25.88
C VAL A 4 -12.63 -21.70 -25.16
N ASP A 5 -11.76 -22.66 -25.47
CA ASP A 5 -11.80 -24.00 -24.82
C ASP A 5 -11.31 -23.87 -23.34
N ILE A 6 -10.31 -23.05 -23.09
CA ILE A 6 -9.78 -22.77 -21.73
C ILE A 6 -10.82 -22.01 -20.91
N ILE A 7 -11.45 -20.99 -21.50
CA ILE A 7 -12.52 -20.21 -20.84
C ILE A 7 -13.70 -21.12 -20.49
N GLN A 8 -14.10 -22.03 -21.40
CA GLN A 8 -15.18 -22.94 -21.15
C GLN A 8 -14.86 -23.91 -19.99
N LYS A 9 -13.65 -24.48 -19.96
CA LYS A 9 -13.20 -25.32 -18.83
C LYS A 9 -13.31 -24.57 -17.50
N LYS A 10 -12.77 -23.35 -17.42
CA LYS A 10 -12.81 -22.56 -16.19
C LYS A 10 -14.22 -22.18 -15.80
N ARG A 11 -15.07 -21.78 -16.76
CA ARG A 11 -16.50 -21.50 -16.55
C ARG A 11 -17.23 -22.69 -15.94
N ASP A 12 -16.90 -23.90 -16.38
CA ASP A 12 -17.53 -25.14 -15.94
C ASP A 12 -16.91 -25.68 -14.63
N GLY A 13 -15.93 -24.96 -14.04
CA GLY A 13 -15.28 -25.32 -12.79
C GLY A 13 -14.22 -26.42 -12.93
N ILE A 14 -13.71 -26.64 -14.13
CA ILE A 14 -12.65 -27.60 -14.39
C ILE A 14 -11.29 -26.91 -14.18
N GLU A 15 -10.39 -27.60 -13.46
CA GLU A 15 -9.02 -27.13 -13.23
C GLU A 15 -8.25 -27.06 -14.54
N LEU A 16 -7.51 -25.96 -14.71
CA LEU A 16 -6.66 -25.74 -15.87
C LEU A 16 -5.27 -26.33 -15.63
N SER A 17 -4.67 -26.88 -16.67
CA SER A 17 -3.28 -27.28 -16.62
C SER A 17 -2.35 -26.08 -16.71
N LYS A 18 -1.11 -26.26 -16.25
CA LYS A 18 -0.02 -25.28 -16.39
C LYS A 18 0.12 -24.80 -17.83
N ASP A 19 0.12 -25.73 -18.80
CA ASP A 19 0.27 -25.40 -20.22
C ASP A 19 -0.88 -24.54 -20.76
N GLU A 20 -2.10 -24.76 -20.29
CA GLU A 20 -3.28 -23.96 -20.67
C GLU A 20 -3.17 -22.53 -20.13
N ILE A 21 -2.77 -22.37 -18.86
CA ILE A 21 -2.56 -21.06 -18.24
C ILE A 21 -1.42 -20.32 -18.94
N HIS A 22 -0.29 -20.98 -19.15
CA HIS A 22 0.88 -20.38 -19.80
C HIS A 22 0.55 -19.92 -21.22
N TRP A 23 -0.11 -20.77 -22.02
CA TRP A 23 -0.52 -20.44 -23.38
C TRP A 23 -1.47 -19.23 -23.43
N LEU A 24 -2.43 -19.17 -22.49
CA LEU A 24 -3.39 -18.06 -22.42
C LEU A 24 -2.70 -16.73 -22.09
N ILE A 25 -1.78 -16.71 -21.12
CA ILE A 25 -1.06 -15.50 -20.69
C ILE A 25 -0.06 -15.05 -21.75
N GLU A 26 0.70 -15.97 -22.37
CA GLU A 26 1.57 -15.66 -23.51
C GLU A 26 0.81 -15.05 -24.68
N GLY A 27 -0.32 -15.68 -25.01
CA GLY A 27 -1.19 -15.21 -26.09
C GLY A 27 -1.77 -13.83 -25.80
N TYR A 28 -2.08 -13.54 -24.54
CA TYR A 28 -2.57 -12.22 -24.12
C TYR A 28 -1.52 -11.13 -24.26
N VAL A 29 -0.32 -11.38 -23.77
CA VAL A 29 0.82 -10.43 -23.90
C VAL A 29 1.20 -10.22 -25.36
N ALA A 30 1.16 -11.28 -26.17
CA ALA A 30 1.44 -11.22 -27.62
C ALA A 30 0.29 -10.62 -28.45
N GLY A 31 -0.88 -10.31 -27.85
CA GLY A 31 -2.05 -9.77 -28.54
C GLY A 31 -2.82 -10.78 -29.40
N THR A 32 -2.50 -12.08 -29.31
CA THR A 32 -3.22 -13.16 -30.04
C THR A 32 -4.48 -13.61 -29.28
N VAL A 33 -4.55 -13.39 -27.98
CA VAL A 33 -5.77 -13.50 -27.16
C VAL A 33 -6.30 -12.08 -26.89
N PRO A 34 -7.46 -11.71 -27.46
CA PRO A 34 -7.98 -10.36 -27.32
C PRO A 34 -8.64 -10.09 -25.96
N ASP A 35 -8.78 -8.82 -25.60
CA ASP A 35 -9.35 -8.36 -24.31
C ASP A 35 -10.68 -9.00 -23.97
N TYR A 36 -11.60 -9.15 -24.93
CA TYR A 36 -12.91 -9.73 -24.65
C TYR A 36 -12.84 -11.20 -24.22
N GLN A 37 -11.84 -11.97 -24.70
CA GLN A 37 -11.62 -13.34 -24.25
C GLN A 37 -10.97 -13.35 -22.87
N MET A 38 -10.01 -12.47 -22.62
CA MET A 38 -9.38 -12.37 -21.32
C MET A 38 -10.35 -11.85 -20.25
N ALA A 39 -11.26 -10.93 -20.59
CA ALA A 39 -12.33 -10.49 -19.71
C ALA A 39 -13.28 -11.64 -19.36
N ALA A 40 -13.64 -12.47 -20.34
CA ALA A 40 -14.44 -13.68 -20.09
C ALA A 40 -13.72 -14.70 -19.19
N PHE A 41 -12.40 -14.87 -19.35
CA PHE A 41 -11.58 -15.69 -18.47
C PHE A 41 -11.56 -15.14 -17.05
N ALA A 42 -11.29 -13.84 -16.89
CA ALA A 42 -11.28 -13.17 -15.57
C ALA A 42 -12.63 -13.31 -14.85
N MET A 43 -13.75 -13.18 -15.58
CA MET A 43 -15.09 -13.38 -15.03
C MET A 43 -15.35 -14.84 -14.67
N ALA A 44 -14.85 -15.81 -15.46
CA ALA A 44 -14.93 -17.23 -15.11
C ALA A 44 -14.15 -17.53 -13.81
N VAL A 45 -12.96 -16.95 -13.65
CA VAL A 45 -12.17 -17.04 -12.40
C VAL A 45 -12.91 -16.38 -11.24
N TYR A 46 -13.55 -15.23 -11.46
CA TYR A 46 -14.34 -14.54 -10.43
C TYR A 46 -15.41 -15.44 -9.80
N PHE A 47 -16.16 -16.20 -10.63
CA PHE A 47 -17.23 -17.06 -10.15
C PHE A 47 -16.80 -18.46 -9.72
N LYS A 48 -15.69 -18.98 -10.24
CA LYS A 48 -15.26 -20.38 -10.01
C LYS A 48 -13.99 -20.50 -9.16
N GLY A 49 -13.28 -19.39 -8.93
CA GLY A 49 -11.99 -19.42 -8.26
C GLY A 49 -10.90 -20.10 -9.07
N MET A 50 -9.76 -20.31 -8.42
CA MET A 50 -8.64 -21.10 -8.92
C MET A 50 -8.09 -21.96 -7.79
N THR A 51 -7.52 -23.12 -8.13
CA THR A 51 -6.77 -23.92 -7.16
C THR A 51 -5.44 -23.25 -6.83
N THR A 52 -4.80 -23.61 -5.72
CA THR A 52 -3.48 -23.10 -5.34
C THR A 52 -2.46 -23.34 -6.45
N GLN A 53 -2.53 -24.46 -7.16
CA GLN A 53 -1.65 -24.77 -8.27
C GLN A 53 -1.89 -23.84 -9.46
N GLU A 54 -3.15 -23.60 -9.83
CA GLU A 54 -3.49 -22.65 -10.90
C GLU A 54 -3.00 -21.23 -10.57
N ILE A 55 -3.14 -20.77 -9.31
CA ILE A 55 -2.68 -19.45 -8.86
C ILE A 55 -1.15 -19.37 -8.98
N SER A 56 -0.45 -20.43 -8.58
CA SER A 56 1.02 -20.50 -8.67
C SER A 56 1.47 -20.45 -10.13
N ASP A 57 0.88 -21.27 -11.02
CA ASP A 57 1.24 -21.31 -12.43
C ASP A 57 0.95 -19.98 -13.14
N LEU A 58 -0.19 -19.34 -12.82
CA LEU A 58 -0.54 -18.01 -13.31
C LEU A 58 0.49 -16.97 -12.85
N THR A 59 0.80 -16.95 -11.55
CA THR A 59 1.72 -15.98 -10.96
C THR A 59 3.11 -16.10 -11.57
N MET A 60 3.65 -17.30 -11.64
CA MET A 60 4.98 -17.53 -12.19
C MET A 60 5.03 -17.19 -13.68
N LYS A 61 3.97 -17.50 -14.42
CA LYS A 61 3.90 -17.10 -15.83
C LYS A 61 3.83 -15.58 -16.00
N MET A 62 3.11 -14.88 -15.13
CA MET A 62 3.08 -13.42 -15.13
C MET A 62 4.49 -12.84 -14.85
N VAL A 63 5.24 -13.39 -13.89
CA VAL A 63 6.64 -13.00 -13.61
C VAL A 63 7.52 -13.14 -14.85
N GLU A 64 7.39 -14.23 -15.61
CA GLU A 64 8.18 -14.51 -16.82
C GLU A 64 7.90 -13.55 -17.99
N THR A 65 6.77 -12.81 -17.96
CA THR A 65 6.37 -11.92 -19.08
C THR A 65 7.04 -10.55 -19.05
N GLY A 66 7.83 -10.23 -18.04
CA GLY A 66 8.47 -8.93 -17.89
C GLY A 66 9.90 -9.01 -17.37
N GLU A 67 10.45 -7.84 -17.06
CA GLU A 67 11.75 -7.74 -16.43
C GLU A 67 11.70 -8.34 -15.01
N GLN A 68 12.80 -8.96 -14.61
CA GLN A 68 13.03 -9.45 -13.26
C GLN A 68 14.32 -8.82 -12.72
N PHE A 69 14.27 -8.34 -11.48
CA PHE A 69 15.42 -7.73 -10.84
C PHE A 69 16.25 -8.80 -10.12
N ASP A 70 17.51 -8.94 -10.53
CA ASP A 70 18.49 -9.76 -9.82
C ASP A 70 19.17 -8.93 -8.73
N LEU A 71 18.76 -9.14 -7.48
CA LEU A 71 19.30 -8.47 -6.31
C LEU A 71 20.43 -9.25 -5.62
N SER A 72 20.97 -10.29 -6.25
CA SER A 72 22.02 -11.16 -5.68
C SER A 72 23.31 -10.42 -5.31
N ALA A 73 23.60 -9.30 -5.97
CA ALA A 73 24.72 -8.42 -5.66
C ALA A 73 24.58 -7.69 -4.30
N ILE A 74 23.36 -7.59 -3.76
CA ILE A 74 23.10 -6.99 -2.45
C ILE A 74 23.30 -8.07 -1.37
N LYS A 75 24.19 -7.82 -0.41
CA LYS A 75 24.44 -8.73 0.72
C LYS A 75 23.28 -8.72 1.71
N GLY A 76 23.01 -9.85 2.33
CA GLY A 76 21.93 -10.04 3.32
C GLY A 76 20.60 -10.40 2.68
N ILE A 77 19.59 -10.60 3.51
CA ILE A 77 18.22 -10.93 3.11
C ILE A 77 17.50 -9.62 2.75
N LYS A 78 17.16 -9.46 1.47
CA LYS A 78 16.40 -8.28 1.00
C LYS A 78 14.95 -8.47 1.37
N VAL A 79 14.44 -7.56 2.22
CA VAL A 79 13.05 -7.59 2.66
C VAL A 79 12.22 -6.55 1.91
N ASP A 80 10.96 -6.87 1.62
CA ASP A 80 9.99 -5.94 1.06
C ASP A 80 8.66 -5.99 1.85
N LYS A 81 7.95 -4.89 1.91
CA LYS A 81 6.58 -4.79 2.47
C LYS A 81 5.60 -4.45 1.37
N HIS A 82 4.49 -5.14 1.30
CA HIS A 82 3.38 -4.79 0.42
C HIS A 82 2.11 -4.56 1.24
N SER A 83 1.39 -3.48 0.93
CA SER A 83 0.05 -3.24 1.43
C SER A 83 -0.96 -3.52 0.34
N THR A 84 -2.10 -4.10 0.69
CA THR A 84 -3.23 -4.26 -0.24
C THR A 84 -3.95 -2.93 -0.50
N GLY A 85 -3.49 -1.85 0.12
CA GLY A 85 -3.98 -0.49 -0.06
C GLY A 85 -4.78 0.02 1.13
N GLY A 86 -4.88 1.33 1.24
CA GLY A 86 -5.60 1.96 2.34
C GLY A 86 -5.53 3.48 2.27
N VAL A 87 -6.17 4.13 3.22
CA VAL A 87 -6.22 5.58 3.36
C VAL A 87 -5.27 6.01 4.47
N GLY A 88 -4.37 6.95 4.16
CA GLY A 88 -3.35 7.39 5.10
C GLY A 88 -2.19 6.40 5.28
N ASP A 89 -2.02 5.41 4.38
CA ASP A 89 -0.95 4.42 4.47
C ASP A 89 0.42 5.03 4.15
N LYS A 90 1.04 5.60 5.18
CA LYS A 90 2.42 6.09 5.21
C LYS A 90 3.42 5.06 5.75
N VAL A 91 2.97 3.83 6.04
CA VAL A 91 3.76 2.79 6.69
C VAL A 91 5.12 2.60 6.02
N THR A 92 5.15 2.42 4.71
CA THR A 92 6.41 2.21 3.98
C THR A 92 7.43 3.34 4.20
N ILE A 93 6.98 4.58 4.30
CA ILE A 93 7.85 5.77 4.44
C ILE A 93 8.59 5.75 5.78
N VAL A 94 7.97 5.19 6.82
CA VAL A 94 8.58 5.04 8.15
C VAL A 94 9.26 3.69 8.31
N LEU A 95 8.59 2.62 7.90
CA LEU A 95 9.04 1.23 8.11
C LEU A 95 10.33 0.92 7.37
N ALA A 96 10.44 1.34 6.10
CA ALA A 96 11.60 1.02 5.28
C ALA A 96 12.92 1.61 5.85
N PRO A 97 13.01 2.91 6.18
CA PRO A 97 14.21 3.45 6.82
C PRO A 97 14.42 2.93 8.24
N LEU A 98 13.36 2.62 9.00
CA LEU A 98 13.48 2.03 10.33
C LEU A 98 14.16 0.66 10.26
N VAL A 99 13.70 -0.23 9.38
CA VAL A 99 14.30 -1.57 9.17
C VAL A 99 15.72 -1.45 8.63
N ALA A 100 15.96 -0.57 7.67
CA ALA A 100 17.30 -0.31 7.14
C ALA A 100 18.29 0.23 8.20
N SER A 101 17.81 0.93 9.23
CA SER A 101 18.63 1.43 10.33
C SER A 101 19.22 0.31 11.22
N PHE A 102 18.68 -0.91 11.13
CA PHE A 102 19.21 -2.12 11.77
C PHE A 102 20.14 -2.91 10.85
N GLY A 103 20.43 -2.42 9.64
CA GLY A 103 21.32 -3.07 8.67
C GLY A 103 20.64 -4.13 7.80
N VAL A 104 19.32 -4.28 7.86
CA VAL A 104 18.56 -5.14 6.94
C VAL A 104 18.30 -4.38 5.64
N PRO A 105 18.73 -4.87 4.47
CA PRO A 105 18.56 -4.19 3.21
C PRO A 105 17.07 -4.17 2.77
N VAL A 106 16.57 -2.98 2.42
CA VAL A 106 15.22 -2.77 1.91
C VAL A 106 15.30 -2.28 0.47
N ALA A 107 14.97 -3.18 -0.46
CA ALA A 107 14.93 -2.92 -1.90
C ALA A 107 13.46 -2.90 -2.35
N LYS A 108 12.83 -1.73 -2.31
CA LYS A 108 11.37 -1.59 -2.46
C LYS A 108 10.96 -1.02 -3.79
N MET A 109 10.04 -1.72 -4.46
CA MET A 109 9.26 -1.17 -5.57
C MET A 109 7.81 -0.91 -5.14
N SER A 110 7.28 0.27 -5.47
CA SER A 110 5.93 0.69 -5.09
C SER A 110 5.17 1.27 -6.27
N GLY A 111 3.84 1.19 -6.20
CA GLY A 111 2.94 1.77 -7.19
C GLY A 111 2.46 3.17 -6.83
N ARG A 112 1.77 3.81 -7.78
CA ARG A 112 0.99 5.04 -7.58
C ARG A 112 -0.36 4.72 -6.97
N GLY A 113 -0.97 5.70 -6.32
CA GLY A 113 -2.35 5.61 -5.82
C GLY A 113 -3.37 5.83 -6.93
N LEU A 114 -4.56 5.27 -6.71
CA LEU A 114 -5.73 5.50 -7.54
C LEU A 114 -6.99 5.44 -6.66
N GLY A 115 -7.99 6.26 -7.00
CA GLY A 115 -9.23 6.35 -6.24
C GLY A 115 -9.01 6.92 -4.83
N HIS A 116 -9.61 6.29 -3.85
CA HIS A 116 -9.55 6.71 -2.44
C HIS A 116 -8.22 6.36 -1.74
N THR A 117 -7.36 5.52 -2.35
CA THR A 117 -6.09 5.10 -1.77
C THR A 117 -4.95 6.01 -2.18
N GLY A 118 -4.06 6.36 -1.25
CA GLY A 118 -2.84 7.13 -1.54
C GLY A 118 -1.66 6.22 -1.91
N GLY A 119 -0.88 6.60 -2.95
CA GLY A 119 0.31 5.86 -3.36
C GLY A 119 1.57 6.31 -2.62
N THR A 120 2.43 5.36 -2.24
CA THR A 120 3.73 5.69 -1.62
C THR A 120 4.59 6.58 -2.52
N ILE A 121 4.57 6.30 -3.82
CA ILE A 121 5.33 7.06 -4.82
C ILE A 121 4.83 8.51 -4.91
N ASP A 122 3.52 8.72 -4.94
CA ASP A 122 2.93 10.05 -5.00
C ASP A 122 3.30 10.91 -3.78
N LYS A 123 3.39 10.28 -2.59
CA LYS A 123 3.83 10.95 -1.36
C LYS A 123 5.29 11.37 -1.45
N LEU A 124 6.17 10.47 -1.91
CA LEU A 124 7.61 10.77 -2.07
C LEU A 124 7.85 11.84 -3.13
N GLU A 125 7.09 11.88 -4.22
CA GLU A 125 7.16 12.92 -5.25
C GLU A 125 6.71 14.31 -4.76
N SER A 126 6.02 14.38 -3.62
CA SER A 126 5.73 15.67 -2.97
C SER A 126 6.99 16.36 -2.42
N ILE A 127 8.11 15.65 -2.32
CA ILE A 127 9.42 16.19 -1.96
C ILE A 127 10.09 16.68 -3.24
N LYS A 128 10.43 17.96 -3.29
CA LYS A 128 11.03 18.59 -4.46
C LYS A 128 12.29 17.85 -4.91
N GLY A 129 12.32 17.47 -6.19
CA GLY A 129 13.48 16.83 -6.81
C GLY A 129 13.58 15.32 -6.58
N PHE A 130 12.76 14.73 -5.71
CA PHE A 130 12.79 13.29 -5.45
C PHE A 130 12.48 12.49 -6.73
N GLN A 131 13.39 11.58 -7.10
CA GLN A 131 13.29 10.76 -8.30
C GLN A 131 12.91 9.33 -7.97
N ILE A 132 11.81 8.89 -8.54
CA ILE A 132 11.29 7.53 -8.36
C ILE A 132 11.74 6.57 -9.45
N GLU A 133 12.16 7.09 -10.60
CA GLU A 133 12.65 6.29 -11.72
C GLU A 133 14.14 6.07 -11.56
N ARG A 134 14.57 4.81 -11.50
CA ARG A 134 15.96 4.40 -11.37
C ARG A 134 16.20 3.18 -12.26
N THR A 135 17.38 3.11 -12.86
CA THR A 135 17.84 1.88 -13.50
C THR A 135 18.08 0.80 -12.45
N GLN A 136 18.09 -0.47 -12.86
CA GLN A 136 18.41 -1.58 -11.96
C GLN A 136 19.78 -1.41 -11.31
N GLU A 137 20.77 -0.92 -12.04
CA GLU A 137 22.12 -0.70 -11.53
C GLU A 137 22.15 0.39 -10.45
N GLU A 138 21.47 1.52 -10.67
CA GLU A 138 21.35 2.61 -9.69
C GLU A 138 20.61 2.15 -8.42
N PHE A 139 19.53 1.38 -8.59
CA PHE A 139 18.75 0.81 -7.49
C PHE A 139 19.59 -0.13 -6.62
N ILE A 140 20.29 -1.09 -7.23
CA ILE A 140 21.18 -2.02 -6.53
C ILE A 140 22.31 -1.27 -5.83
N LYS A 141 22.96 -0.33 -6.52
CA LYS A 141 24.05 0.47 -5.97
C LYS A 141 23.60 1.26 -4.75
N GLN A 142 22.45 1.93 -4.82
CA GLN A 142 21.92 2.68 -3.68
C GLN A 142 21.66 1.79 -2.46
N VAL A 143 21.03 0.61 -2.66
CA VAL A 143 20.79 -0.33 -1.55
C VAL A 143 22.10 -0.85 -0.98
N GLN A 144 23.13 -1.09 -1.80
CA GLN A 144 24.46 -1.48 -1.30
C GLN A 144 25.12 -0.38 -0.46
N GLU A 145 24.96 0.89 -0.83
CA GLU A 145 25.60 2.04 -0.19
C GLU A 145 24.90 2.46 1.10
N ILE A 146 23.56 2.56 1.08
CA ILE A 146 22.78 3.10 2.21
C ILE A 146 21.78 2.11 2.84
N GLY A 147 21.65 0.90 2.28
CA GLY A 147 20.74 -0.15 2.77
C GLY A 147 19.26 0.07 2.39
N LEU A 148 18.92 1.10 1.64
CA LEU A 148 17.53 1.48 1.37
C LEU A 148 17.36 2.13 -0.01
N SER A 149 16.35 1.69 -0.75
CA SER A 149 15.83 2.39 -1.92
C SER A 149 14.34 2.13 -2.10
N VAL A 150 13.57 3.18 -2.45
CA VAL A 150 12.14 3.08 -2.78
C VAL A 150 11.92 3.70 -4.16
N ILE A 151 11.59 2.86 -5.14
CA ILE A 151 11.42 3.29 -6.54
C ILE A 151 10.03 2.96 -7.06
N GLY A 152 9.65 3.60 -8.16
CA GLY A 152 8.45 3.26 -8.93
C GLY A 152 8.60 1.91 -9.63
N GLN A 153 7.49 1.24 -9.87
CA GLN A 153 7.47 0.06 -10.71
C GLN A 153 7.67 0.47 -12.18
N SER A 154 8.59 -0.21 -12.89
CA SER A 154 8.73 0.01 -14.32
C SER A 154 7.53 -0.58 -15.07
N ASP A 155 7.22 0.01 -16.22
CA ASP A 155 6.17 -0.50 -17.11
C ASP A 155 6.49 -1.89 -17.70
N GLN A 156 7.75 -2.34 -17.58
CA GLN A 156 8.25 -3.62 -18.06
C GLN A 156 8.27 -4.72 -16.97
N LEU A 157 8.01 -4.39 -15.73
CA LEU A 157 8.15 -5.30 -14.57
C LEU A 157 7.05 -6.32 -14.69
N VAL A 158 6.38 -6.94 -15.03
CA VAL A 158 5.27 -7.91 -15.12
C VAL A 158 4.23 -7.45 -16.13
N MET A 159 4.58 -7.52 -17.42
CA MET A 159 3.71 -7.01 -18.47
C MET A 159 2.31 -7.62 -18.50
N ALA A 160 2.20 -8.93 -18.24
CA ALA A 160 0.90 -9.60 -18.19
C ALA A 160 0.00 -9.01 -17.10
N ASP A 161 0.55 -8.70 -15.91
CA ASP A 161 -0.24 -8.10 -14.85
C ASP A 161 -0.69 -6.68 -15.19
N LYS A 162 0.19 -5.87 -15.81
CA LYS A 162 -0.17 -4.52 -16.25
C LYS A 162 -1.39 -4.54 -17.18
N LEU A 163 -1.38 -5.43 -18.17
CA LEU A 163 -2.48 -5.58 -19.12
C LEU A 163 -3.75 -6.13 -18.45
N LEU A 164 -3.58 -7.20 -17.67
CA LEU A 164 -4.70 -7.86 -17.01
C LEU A 164 -5.36 -6.97 -15.95
N TYR A 165 -4.57 -6.24 -15.16
CA TYR A 165 -5.11 -5.32 -14.14
C TYR A 165 -5.90 -4.17 -14.79
N ALA A 166 -5.37 -3.56 -15.85
CA ALA A 166 -6.06 -2.52 -16.60
C ALA A 166 -7.40 -3.01 -17.20
N LEU A 167 -7.46 -4.28 -17.65
CA LEU A 167 -8.69 -4.88 -18.13
C LEU A 167 -9.68 -5.15 -16.99
N ARG A 168 -9.19 -5.66 -15.85
CA ARG A 168 -10.01 -5.97 -14.67
C ARG A 168 -10.66 -4.73 -14.08
N ASP A 169 -9.96 -3.60 -14.09
CA ASP A 169 -10.44 -2.32 -13.58
C ASP A 169 -11.72 -1.83 -14.28
N VAL A 170 -11.87 -2.15 -15.57
CA VAL A 170 -13.04 -1.75 -16.38
C VAL A 170 -14.04 -2.88 -16.65
N THR A 171 -13.82 -4.08 -16.09
CA THR A 171 -14.69 -5.25 -16.28
C THR A 171 -15.28 -5.81 -14.99
N ALA A 172 -15.15 -5.07 -13.86
CA ALA A 172 -15.64 -5.47 -12.53
C ALA A 172 -15.13 -6.85 -12.09
N THR A 173 -13.83 -7.10 -12.27
CA THR A 173 -13.17 -8.38 -11.90
C THR A 173 -11.92 -8.16 -11.04
N VAL A 174 -11.78 -6.96 -10.42
CA VAL A 174 -10.62 -6.66 -9.55
C VAL A 174 -10.69 -7.44 -8.24
N ASP A 175 -11.86 -7.51 -7.63
CA ASP A 175 -12.11 -8.04 -6.29
C ASP A 175 -12.24 -9.58 -6.26
N THR A 176 -11.28 -10.28 -6.85
CA THR A 176 -11.20 -11.74 -6.80
C THR A 176 -9.86 -12.21 -6.23
N ILE A 177 -9.90 -13.01 -5.16
CA ILE A 177 -8.72 -13.42 -4.38
C ILE A 177 -7.61 -14.03 -5.26
N PRO A 178 -7.87 -15.01 -6.17
CA PRO A 178 -6.83 -15.57 -7.01
C PRO A 178 -6.07 -14.53 -7.84
N LEU A 179 -6.80 -13.61 -8.47
CA LEU A 179 -6.19 -12.60 -9.33
C LEU A 179 -5.54 -11.46 -8.54
N ILE A 180 -6.04 -11.13 -7.34
CA ILE A 180 -5.37 -10.19 -6.43
C ILE A 180 -4.03 -10.80 -5.97
N ALA A 181 -4.06 -12.06 -5.49
CA ALA A 181 -2.86 -12.76 -5.02
C ALA A 181 -1.80 -12.84 -6.11
N SER A 182 -2.18 -13.26 -7.33
CA SER A 182 -1.27 -13.34 -8.47
C SER A 182 -0.69 -11.96 -8.85
N SER A 183 -1.53 -10.92 -8.87
CA SER A 183 -1.10 -9.55 -9.20
C SER A 183 -0.10 -9.01 -8.18
N VAL A 184 -0.35 -9.20 -6.89
CA VAL A 184 0.53 -8.74 -5.82
C VAL A 184 1.85 -9.51 -5.84
N MET A 185 1.77 -10.84 -5.80
CA MET A 185 2.94 -11.69 -5.62
C MET A 185 3.83 -11.72 -6.85
N SER A 186 3.30 -11.66 -8.07
CA SER A 186 4.12 -11.59 -9.29
C SER A 186 5.05 -10.38 -9.27
N LYS A 187 4.57 -9.22 -8.85
CA LYS A 187 5.39 -8.01 -8.72
C LYS A 187 6.47 -8.13 -7.65
N LYS A 188 6.16 -8.74 -6.50
CA LYS A 188 7.13 -8.93 -5.41
C LYS A 188 8.21 -9.94 -5.77
N ILE A 189 7.85 -11.01 -6.46
CA ILE A 189 8.79 -12.02 -6.96
C ILE A 189 9.69 -11.39 -8.05
N ALA A 190 9.11 -10.68 -9.03
CA ALA A 190 9.86 -10.03 -10.10
C ALA A 190 10.79 -8.91 -9.59
N ALA A 191 10.40 -8.20 -8.53
CA ALA A 191 11.26 -7.20 -7.87
C ALA A 191 12.46 -7.79 -7.12
N GLY A 192 12.54 -9.12 -6.94
CA GLY A 192 13.72 -9.81 -6.43
C GLY A 192 13.84 -9.88 -4.90
N ALA A 193 12.80 -9.55 -4.12
CA ALA A 193 12.82 -9.67 -2.66
C ALA A 193 13.03 -11.12 -2.21
N ASP A 194 13.85 -11.35 -1.18
CA ASP A 194 14.07 -12.68 -0.58
C ASP A 194 12.98 -13.02 0.45
N ALA A 195 12.48 -12.00 1.14
CA ALA A 195 11.42 -12.15 2.13
C ALA A 195 10.40 -11.01 2.02
N ILE A 196 9.13 -11.32 2.29
CA ILE A 196 8.00 -10.43 2.02
C ILE A 196 7.11 -10.33 3.26
N LEU A 197 6.85 -9.09 3.71
CA LEU A 197 5.80 -8.76 4.66
C LEU A 197 4.59 -8.26 3.89
N LEU A 198 3.46 -8.94 4.03
CA LEU A 198 2.19 -8.54 3.43
C LEU A 198 1.32 -7.87 4.50
N ASP A 199 0.91 -6.65 4.23
CA ASP A 199 -0.03 -5.88 5.05
C ASP A 199 -1.39 -5.94 4.35
N VAL A 200 -2.23 -6.88 4.80
CA VAL A 200 -3.55 -7.15 4.22
C VAL A 200 -4.58 -6.35 4.99
N THR A 201 -4.96 -5.22 4.42
CA THR A 201 -5.94 -4.32 5.02
C THR A 201 -7.35 -4.90 4.92
N VAL A 202 -8.15 -4.74 5.98
CA VAL A 202 -9.54 -5.18 6.05
C VAL A 202 -10.41 -4.09 6.66
N GLY A 203 -11.62 -3.94 6.15
CA GLY A 203 -12.59 -2.96 6.63
C GLY A 203 -13.20 -2.10 5.54
N GLU A 204 -13.85 -1.03 5.94
CA GLU A 204 -14.62 -0.18 5.04
C GLU A 204 -13.73 0.50 3.99
N GLY A 205 -12.53 0.95 4.37
CA GLY A 205 -11.56 1.60 3.49
C GLY A 205 -10.64 0.65 2.70
N ALA A 206 -10.78 -0.67 2.86
CA ALA A 206 -9.95 -1.69 2.21
C ALA A 206 -10.67 -2.37 1.04
N PHE A 207 -9.93 -3.15 0.23
CA PHE A 207 -10.53 -4.06 -0.75
C PHE A 207 -11.25 -5.23 -0.07
N MET A 208 -10.63 -5.85 0.93
CA MET A 208 -11.27 -6.92 1.72
C MET A 208 -12.20 -6.31 2.76
N LYS A 209 -13.48 -6.70 2.70
CA LYS A 209 -14.51 -6.12 3.57
C LYS A 209 -14.69 -6.92 4.86
N THR A 210 -14.35 -8.22 4.85
CA THR A 210 -14.46 -9.12 5.98
C THR A 210 -13.10 -9.71 6.37
N ILE A 211 -12.97 -10.10 7.65
CA ILE A 211 -11.75 -10.75 8.16
C ILE A 211 -11.55 -12.11 7.47
N GLU A 212 -12.62 -12.80 7.13
CA GLU A 212 -12.61 -14.10 6.45
C GLU A 212 -11.96 -13.96 5.06
N GLU A 213 -12.42 -13.00 4.26
CA GLU A 213 -11.83 -12.72 2.92
C GLU A 213 -10.36 -12.30 3.03
N ALA A 214 -10.05 -11.42 3.99
CA ALA A 214 -8.68 -10.97 4.21
C ALA A 214 -7.75 -12.13 4.62
N ARG A 215 -8.24 -13.04 5.49
CA ARG A 215 -7.51 -14.23 5.90
C ARG A 215 -7.28 -15.21 4.75
N GLU A 216 -8.28 -15.41 3.90
CA GLU A 216 -8.15 -16.25 2.71
C GLU A 216 -7.11 -15.67 1.74
N LEU A 217 -7.18 -14.37 1.45
CA LEU A 217 -6.19 -13.68 0.63
C LEU A 217 -4.78 -13.78 1.23
N ALA A 218 -4.64 -13.53 2.52
CA ALA A 218 -3.37 -13.59 3.24
C ALA A 218 -2.74 -14.98 3.14
N ARG A 219 -3.50 -16.05 3.43
CA ARG A 219 -3.03 -17.45 3.31
C ARG A 219 -2.61 -17.77 1.89
N THR A 220 -3.44 -17.41 0.90
CA THR A 220 -3.13 -17.64 -0.52
C THR A 220 -1.81 -17.00 -0.92
N MET A 221 -1.55 -15.77 -0.49
CA MET A 221 -0.30 -15.07 -0.81
C MET A 221 0.90 -15.62 -0.01
N VAL A 222 0.72 -16.01 1.24
CA VAL A 222 1.77 -16.63 2.07
C VAL A 222 2.17 -17.98 1.49
N ASP A 223 1.21 -18.85 1.17
CA ASP A 223 1.46 -20.16 0.56
C ASP A 223 2.19 -20.01 -0.77
N LEU A 224 1.75 -19.07 -1.61
CA LEU A 224 2.37 -18.78 -2.89
C LEU A 224 3.82 -18.31 -2.75
N GLY A 225 4.08 -17.36 -1.84
CA GLY A 225 5.43 -16.86 -1.59
C GLY A 225 6.37 -17.95 -1.09
N ASN A 226 5.92 -18.75 -0.11
CA ASN A 226 6.70 -19.85 0.44
C ASN A 226 6.95 -20.96 -0.59
N ALA A 227 5.99 -21.27 -1.45
CA ALA A 227 6.14 -22.26 -2.51
C ALA A 227 7.23 -21.92 -3.54
N VAL A 228 7.48 -20.62 -3.75
CA VAL A 228 8.56 -20.13 -4.65
C VAL A 228 9.85 -19.74 -3.90
N GLY A 229 9.98 -20.15 -2.63
CA GLY A 229 11.19 -19.93 -1.82
C GLY A 229 11.34 -18.49 -1.31
N ARG A 230 10.26 -17.71 -1.26
CA ARG A 230 10.23 -16.36 -0.65
C ARG A 230 9.54 -16.43 0.69
N LYS A 231 10.30 -16.35 1.79
CA LYS A 231 9.74 -16.37 3.13
C LYS A 231 8.71 -15.23 3.26
N THR A 232 7.44 -15.58 3.46
CA THR A 232 6.33 -14.63 3.43
C THR A 232 5.53 -14.72 4.71
N ILE A 233 5.23 -13.57 5.30
CA ILE A 233 4.33 -13.42 6.45
C ILE A 233 3.28 -12.36 6.06
N ALA A 234 2.03 -12.58 6.41
CA ALA A 234 0.97 -11.59 6.25
C ALA A 234 0.45 -11.12 7.62
N VAL A 235 0.09 -9.85 7.69
CA VAL A 235 -0.55 -9.24 8.85
C VAL A 235 -1.89 -8.68 8.38
N LEU A 236 -2.99 -9.07 9.02
CA LEU A 236 -4.30 -8.48 8.80
C LEU A 236 -4.40 -7.21 9.63
N THR A 237 -4.71 -6.08 8.98
CA THR A 237 -4.72 -4.77 9.62
C THR A 237 -6.05 -4.05 9.40
N ASP A 238 -6.49 -3.29 10.42
CA ASP A 238 -7.73 -2.52 10.33
C ASP A 238 -7.61 -1.32 9.39
N MET A 239 -8.60 -1.14 8.53
CA MET A 239 -8.77 0.02 7.66
C MET A 239 -10.20 0.57 7.74
N SER A 240 -10.82 0.48 8.91
CA SER A 240 -12.13 1.08 9.18
C SER A 240 -12.03 2.60 9.36
N GLN A 241 -10.85 3.09 9.76
CA GLN A 241 -10.49 4.51 9.82
C GLN A 241 -9.18 4.76 9.06
N PRO A 242 -8.88 6.02 8.65
CA PRO A 242 -7.59 6.36 8.08
C PRO A 242 -6.44 6.02 9.02
N LEU A 243 -5.34 5.46 8.50
CA LEU A 243 -4.18 5.13 9.31
C LEU A 243 -3.42 6.42 9.69
N GLY A 244 -3.13 6.56 10.99
CA GLY A 244 -2.58 7.82 11.52
C GLY A 244 -3.58 8.97 11.42
N THR A 245 -3.06 10.19 11.38
CA THR A 245 -3.88 11.41 11.44
C THR A 245 -4.02 12.13 10.09
N SER A 246 -3.13 11.88 9.15
CA SER A 246 -3.08 12.63 7.88
C SER A 246 -3.53 11.82 6.69
N ILE A 247 -4.29 12.45 5.80
CA ILE A 247 -4.61 11.99 4.45
C ILE A 247 -4.16 13.07 3.48
N GLY A 248 -3.36 12.72 2.49
CA GLY A 248 -2.82 13.63 1.49
C GLY A 248 -1.30 13.51 1.37
N ASN A 249 -0.76 13.74 0.19
CA ASN A 249 0.61 13.35 -0.14
C ASN A 249 1.65 14.00 0.80
N ARG A 250 1.72 15.31 0.82
CA ARG A 250 2.65 16.07 1.64
C ARG A 250 2.35 15.94 3.13
N LEU A 251 1.08 15.96 3.51
CA LEU A 251 0.65 15.83 4.90
C LEU A 251 1.09 14.50 5.50
N GLU A 252 1.03 13.41 4.72
CA GLU A 252 1.50 12.10 5.16
C GLU A 252 3.02 12.00 5.27
N ILE A 253 3.78 12.72 4.43
CA ILE A 253 5.24 12.87 4.60
C ILE A 253 5.55 13.58 5.91
N LEU A 254 4.85 14.67 6.24
CA LEU A 254 5.08 15.41 7.49
C LEU A 254 4.74 14.56 8.71
N GLU A 255 3.65 13.80 8.69
CA GLU A 255 3.33 12.86 9.76
C GLU A 255 4.37 11.73 9.86
N ALA A 256 4.85 11.21 8.73
CA ALA A 256 5.94 10.22 8.73
C ALA A 256 7.22 10.77 9.35
N LEU A 257 7.55 12.04 9.10
CA LEU A 257 8.69 12.72 9.75
C LEU A 257 8.50 12.85 11.26
N ASP A 258 7.28 13.16 11.72
CA ASP A 258 6.99 13.20 13.17
C ASP A 258 7.21 11.82 13.80
N ILE A 259 6.74 10.74 13.15
CA ILE A 259 6.98 9.38 13.64
C ILE A 259 8.48 9.04 13.64
N LEU A 260 9.21 9.36 12.56
CA LEU A 260 10.66 9.13 12.45
C LEU A 260 11.49 9.95 13.46
N GLN A 261 10.94 11.05 13.98
CA GLN A 261 11.50 11.85 15.06
C GLN A 261 11.10 11.38 16.46
N GLY A 262 10.31 10.31 16.58
CA GLY A 262 9.75 9.84 17.84
C GLY A 262 8.66 10.72 18.43
N LYS A 263 8.02 11.56 17.61
CA LYS A 263 6.94 12.49 17.99
C LYS A 263 5.57 12.04 17.47
N GLY A 264 5.52 10.91 16.77
CA GLY A 264 4.28 10.36 16.22
C GLY A 264 3.28 9.96 17.29
N ARG A 265 2.01 9.88 16.91
CA ARG A 265 0.95 9.36 17.77
C ARG A 265 1.28 7.91 18.18
N GLU A 266 1.03 7.56 19.44
CA GLU A 266 1.48 6.28 20.02
C GLU A 266 0.90 5.06 19.31
N ASP A 267 -0.40 5.08 18.94
CA ASP A 267 -1.07 3.98 18.23
C ASP A 267 -0.38 3.62 16.90
N VAL A 268 -0.25 4.57 16.00
CA VAL A 268 0.40 4.33 14.69
C VAL A 268 1.90 4.05 14.84
N THR A 269 2.58 4.65 15.82
CA THR A 269 4.00 4.40 16.09
C THR A 269 4.20 2.97 16.58
N HIS A 270 3.36 2.50 17.50
CA HIS A 270 3.40 1.13 18.02
C HIS A 270 3.15 0.12 16.89
N PHE A 271 2.09 0.32 16.10
CA PHE A 271 1.77 -0.49 14.93
C PHE A 271 2.95 -0.64 13.96
N ILE A 272 3.61 0.47 13.62
CA ILE A 272 4.77 0.43 12.71
C ILE A 272 5.95 -0.31 13.37
N CYS A 273 6.14 -0.19 14.69
CA CYS A 273 7.19 -0.94 15.39
C CYS A 273 6.91 -2.46 15.40
N GLU A 274 5.66 -2.89 15.52
CA GLU A 274 5.29 -4.31 15.42
C GLU A 274 5.57 -4.85 14.00
N LEU A 275 5.20 -4.10 12.95
CA LEU A 275 5.55 -4.47 11.57
C LEU A 275 7.06 -4.49 11.35
N ALA A 276 7.82 -3.55 11.96
CA ALA A 276 9.27 -3.52 11.89
C ALA A 276 9.89 -4.75 12.54
N GLN A 277 9.36 -5.20 13.68
CA GLN A 277 9.83 -6.41 14.36
C GLN A 277 9.69 -7.64 13.45
N ILE A 278 8.53 -7.83 12.83
CA ILE A 278 8.30 -8.92 11.88
C ILE A 278 9.26 -8.82 10.69
N MET A 279 9.42 -7.62 10.14
CA MET A 279 10.26 -7.40 8.96
C MET A 279 11.75 -7.59 9.26
N LEU A 280 12.20 -7.26 10.48
CA LEU A 280 13.54 -7.53 10.98
C LEU A 280 13.78 -9.05 11.13
N GLU A 281 12.83 -9.79 11.71
CA GLU A 281 12.90 -11.24 11.83
C GLU A 281 12.96 -11.92 10.46
N LEU A 282 12.19 -11.45 9.48
CA LEU A 282 12.28 -11.88 8.09
C LEU A 282 13.68 -11.63 7.51
N GLY A 283 14.31 -10.51 7.87
CA GLY A 283 15.67 -10.13 7.49
C GLY A 283 16.78 -10.81 8.29
N GLY A 284 16.41 -11.69 9.23
CA GLY A 284 17.39 -12.43 10.08
C GLY A 284 17.95 -11.63 11.25
N VAL A 285 17.30 -10.52 11.63
CA VAL A 285 17.67 -9.67 12.79
C VAL A 285 16.58 -9.77 13.85
N THR A 286 16.97 -10.04 15.10
CA THR A 286 16.06 -10.03 16.24
C THR A 286 16.21 -8.71 17.00
N ALA A 287 15.11 -8.02 17.22
CA ALA A 287 15.05 -6.79 18.03
C ALA A 287 13.75 -6.75 18.84
N SER A 288 13.82 -6.25 20.05
CA SER A 288 12.65 -5.98 20.87
C SER A 288 11.94 -4.72 20.40
N LEU A 289 10.63 -4.59 20.71
CA LEU A 289 9.87 -3.36 20.43
C LEU A 289 10.51 -2.12 21.08
N GLU A 290 11.11 -2.27 22.25
CA GLU A 290 11.81 -1.17 22.91
C GLU A 290 13.05 -0.71 22.14
N GLU A 291 13.89 -1.65 21.65
CA GLU A 291 15.04 -1.31 20.80
C GLU A 291 14.60 -0.66 19.50
N ILE A 292 13.49 -1.10 18.91
CA ILE A 292 12.93 -0.51 17.68
C ILE A 292 12.47 0.92 17.95
N LYS A 293 11.74 1.17 19.05
CA LYS A 293 11.34 2.53 19.49
C LYS A 293 12.56 3.42 19.75
N GLN A 294 13.63 2.88 20.34
CA GLN A 294 14.88 3.62 20.56
C GLN A 294 15.53 4.06 19.24
N HIS A 295 15.46 3.27 18.15
CA HIS A 295 15.97 3.68 16.85
C HIS A 295 15.20 4.88 16.25
N LEU A 296 13.89 5.01 16.53
CA LEU A 296 13.10 6.20 16.18
C LEU A 296 13.56 7.40 17.01
N THR A 297 13.50 7.30 18.33
CA THR A 297 13.81 8.42 19.24
C THR A 297 15.27 8.88 19.17
N ALA A 298 16.20 7.98 18.83
CA ALA A 298 17.61 8.31 18.59
C ALA A 298 17.88 8.90 17.19
N GLY A 299 16.84 9.06 16.35
CA GLY A 299 16.95 9.64 15.01
C GLY A 299 17.66 8.75 13.98
N LYS A 300 17.91 7.47 14.26
CA LYS A 300 18.62 6.57 13.34
C LYS A 300 17.78 6.28 12.09
N ALA A 301 16.47 6.06 12.28
CA ALA A 301 15.54 5.85 11.17
C ALA A 301 15.35 7.12 10.34
N LEU A 302 15.24 8.29 10.99
CA LEU A 302 15.17 9.58 10.30
C LEU A 302 16.40 9.80 9.41
N LYS A 303 17.60 9.57 9.95
CA LYS A 303 18.84 9.70 9.18
C LYS A 303 18.83 8.82 7.93
N LYS A 304 18.32 7.57 8.03
CA LYS A 304 18.19 6.68 6.87
C LYS A 304 17.20 7.20 5.84
N PHE A 305 16.11 7.81 6.28
CA PHE A 305 15.15 8.45 5.39
C PHE A 305 15.77 9.63 4.65
N GLU A 306 16.49 10.50 5.36
CA GLU A 306 17.21 11.64 4.77
C GLU A 306 18.30 11.19 3.77
N GLU A 307 19.06 10.14 4.11
CA GLU A 307 20.03 9.50 3.18
C GLU A 307 19.35 9.05 1.89
N MET A 308 18.17 8.44 1.98
CA MET A 308 17.40 8.01 0.81
C MET A 308 16.90 9.21 0.00
N VAL A 309 16.36 10.23 0.68
CA VAL A 309 15.88 11.45 0.01
C VAL A 309 17.00 12.10 -0.80
N LEU A 310 18.18 12.28 -0.20
CA LEU A 310 19.35 12.82 -0.90
C LEU A 310 19.84 11.94 -2.04
N ALA A 311 19.95 10.63 -1.82
CA ALA A 311 20.41 9.67 -2.84
C ALA A 311 19.46 9.63 -4.06
N GLN A 312 18.18 9.95 -3.86
CA GLN A 312 17.17 10.03 -4.91
C GLN A 312 16.90 11.46 -5.39
N GLY A 313 17.82 12.41 -5.11
CA GLY A 313 17.79 13.77 -5.66
C GLY A 313 16.83 14.72 -4.96
N GLY A 314 16.23 14.31 -3.84
CA GLY A 314 15.31 15.15 -3.06
C GLY A 314 16.02 16.24 -2.29
N ASP A 315 15.31 17.32 -2.06
CA ASP A 315 15.76 18.51 -1.34
C ASP A 315 15.36 18.40 0.13
N LEU A 316 16.36 18.38 1.04
CA LEU A 316 16.09 18.28 2.49
C LEU A 316 15.44 19.55 3.05
N ASP A 317 15.72 20.73 2.52
CA ASP A 317 15.05 21.95 2.97
C ASP A 317 13.57 21.91 2.61
N ASP A 318 13.25 21.39 1.42
CA ASP A 318 11.87 21.16 1.03
C ASP A 318 11.22 20.03 1.84
N LEU A 319 11.95 18.98 2.20
CA LEU A 319 11.42 17.87 3.00
C LEU A 319 10.73 18.36 4.29
N TYR A 320 11.31 19.34 4.97
CA TYR A 320 10.79 19.87 6.23
C TYR A 320 9.86 21.08 6.05
N ARG A 321 9.64 21.51 4.83
CA ARG A 321 8.75 22.63 4.53
C ARG A 321 7.32 22.33 4.95
N PRO A 322 6.62 23.25 5.65
CA PRO A 322 5.20 23.08 5.94
C PRO A 322 4.36 23.12 4.66
N VAL A 323 3.15 22.56 4.76
CA VAL A 323 2.15 22.59 3.69
C VAL A 323 1.82 24.04 3.29
N GLN A 324 1.66 24.27 2.00
CA GLN A 324 1.29 25.56 1.43
C GLN A 324 -0.03 25.44 0.66
N VAL A 325 -1.11 25.88 1.29
CA VAL A 325 -2.47 25.89 0.72
C VAL A 325 -3.09 27.27 0.87
N LYS A 326 -4.12 27.53 0.06
CA LYS A 326 -4.88 28.79 0.15
C LYS A 326 -5.73 28.85 1.41
N GLU A 327 -6.30 27.74 1.83
CA GLU A 327 -7.21 27.66 2.96
C GLU A 327 -6.91 26.46 3.86
N GLN A 328 -7.08 26.69 5.15
CA GLN A 328 -7.11 25.67 6.19
C GLN A 328 -8.45 25.78 6.89
N VAL A 329 -9.33 24.82 6.64
CA VAL A 329 -10.71 24.86 7.11
C VAL A 329 -10.86 23.94 8.32
N PRO A 330 -11.04 24.49 9.55
CA PRO A 330 -11.25 23.69 10.74
C PRO A 330 -12.65 23.07 10.74
N VAL A 331 -12.73 21.83 11.21
CA VAL A 331 -13.97 21.09 11.42
C VAL A 331 -14.09 20.76 12.90
N TYR A 332 -15.23 21.12 13.51
CA TYR A 332 -15.44 21.00 14.94
C TYR A 332 -16.49 19.95 15.29
N ALA A 333 -16.37 19.37 16.49
CA ALA A 333 -17.35 18.45 17.05
C ALA A 333 -18.71 19.17 17.28
N GLU A 334 -19.79 18.54 16.89
CA GLU A 334 -21.16 19.10 17.05
C GLU A 334 -21.80 18.73 18.39
N GLU A 335 -21.24 17.70 19.08
CA GLU A 335 -21.77 17.18 20.35
C GLU A 335 -20.62 16.65 21.22
N ASP A 336 -20.92 16.41 22.50
CA ASP A 336 -20.00 15.77 23.45
C ASP A 336 -20.03 14.25 23.28
N GLY A 337 -18.90 13.58 23.53
CA GLY A 337 -18.81 12.13 23.48
C GLY A 337 -17.43 11.61 23.12
N TYR A 338 -17.40 10.53 22.35
CA TYR A 338 -16.18 9.92 21.82
C TYR A 338 -16.31 9.75 20.31
N ILE A 339 -15.23 9.96 19.59
CA ILE A 339 -15.21 9.64 18.15
C ILE A 339 -15.46 8.13 18.01
N ALA A 340 -16.56 7.77 17.40
CA ALA A 340 -16.99 6.37 17.25
C ALA A 340 -16.66 5.79 15.87
N ALA A 341 -16.65 6.63 14.82
CA ALA A 341 -16.21 6.21 13.48
C ALA A 341 -15.71 7.40 12.67
N LEU A 342 -14.69 7.12 11.86
CA LEU A 342 -14.12 7.97 10.81
C LEU A 342 -13.98 7.11 9.55
N PRO A 343 -15.05 6.86 8.77
CA PRO A 343 -15.03 5.94 7.63
C PRO A 343 -13.88 6.26 6.65
N ALA A 344 -12.93 5.31 6.51
CA ALA A 344 -11.71 5.55 5.77
C ALA A 344 -11.97 5.85 4.29
N MET A 345 -12.88 5.10 3.64
CA MET A 345 -13.23 5.30 2.24
C MET A 345 -13.82 6.70 2.00
N GLU A 346 -14.77 7.11 2.84
CA GLU A 346 -15.43 8.42 2.69
C GLU A 346 -14.45 9.57 2.81
N HIS A 347 -13.53 9.49 3.78
CA HIS A 347 -12.48 10.50 3.97
C HIS A 347 -11.42 10.45 2.86
N GLY A 348 -11.08 9.26 2.37
CA GLY A 348 -10.19 9.09 1.21
C GLY A 348 -10.78 9.66 -0.06
N LEU A 349 -12.07 9.38 -0.34
CA LEU A 349 -12.80 9.96 -1.47
C LEU A 349 -12.96 11.48 -1.34
N PHE A 350 -13.14 11.96 -0.11
CA PHE A 350 -13.19 13.41 0.13
C PHE A 350 -11.85 14.06 -0.20
N ALA A 351 -10.74 13.52 0.28
CA ALA A 351 -9.39 14.02 -0.03
C ALA A 351 -9.09 13.95 -1.55
N MET A 352 -9.50 12.86 -2.21
CA MET A 352 -9.38 12.72 -3.67
C MET A 352 -10.12 13.84 -4.41
N ARG A 353 -11.36 14.15 -4.02
CA ARG A 353 -12.15 15.27 -4.63
C ARG A 353 -11.51 16.64 -4.42
N LEU A 354 -10.69 16.80 -3.39
CA LEU A 354 -9.91 18.02 -3.16
C LEU A 354 -8.62 18.09 -4.01
N GLY A 355 -8.24 17.00 -4.70
CA GLY A 355 -7.05 16.92 -5.54
C GLY A 355 -5.91 16.09 -4.94
N ALA A 356 -6.05 15.53 -3.72
CA ALA A 356 -5.01 14.70 -3.12
C ALA A 356 -4.86 13.31 -3.75
N GLY A 357 -5.84 12.85 -4.52
CA GLY A 357 -5.85 11.55 -5.20
C GLY A 357 -6.34 11.67 -6.65
N ARG A 358 -6.16 10.61 -7.45
CA ARG A 358 -6.60 10.55 -8.85
C ARG A 358 -7.94 9.85 -8.96
N ALA A 359 -8.93 10.51 -9.56
CA ALA A 359 -10.17 9.86 -9.98
C ALA A 359 -9.95 9.03 -11.26
N VAL A 360 -9.08 9.51 -12.16
CA VAL A 360 -8.63 8.79 -13.35
C VAL A 360 -7.11 8.86 -13.47
N LYS A 361 -6.51 7.86 -14.15
CA LYS A 361 -5.05 7.67 -14.20
C LYS A 361 -4.23 8.91 -14.62
N LEU A 362 -4.82 9.81 -15.41
CA LEU A 362 -4.14 10.97 -15.98
C LEU A 362 -4.38 12.26 -15.17
N ASP A 363 -5.09 12.20 -14.04
CA ASP A 363 -5.31 13.39 -13.22
C ASP A 363 -4.01 13.86 -12.58
N ASP A 364 -3.81 15.18 -12.60
CA ASP A 364 -2.75 15.83 -11.85
C ASP A 364 -3.07 15.83 -10.35
N LEU A 365 -2.05 15.66 -9.52
CA LEU A 365 -2.19 15.70 -8.07
C LEU A 365 -1.86 17.10 -7.51
N ASP A 366 -2.68 17.55 -6.58
CA ASP A 366 -2.30 18.62 -5.67
C ASP A 366 -1.66 17.98 -4.42
N TYR A 367 -0.34 17.99 -4.37
CA TYR A 367 0.42 17.37 -3.29
C TYR A 367 0.22 18.04 -1.92
N GLU A 368 -0.23 19.29 -1.90
CA GLU A 368 -0.40 20.09 -0.67
C GLU A 368 -1.75 19.88 0.00
N THR A 369 -2.74 19.40 -0.76
CA THR A 369 -4.12 19.22 -0.33
C THR A 369 -4.32 17.95 0.50
N GLY A 370 -5.24 17.99 1.48
CA GLY A 370 -5.61 16.82 2.27
C GLY A 370 -6.35 17.15 3.56
N ILE A 371 -6.27 16.23 4.51
CA ILE A 371 -6.97 16.29 5.80
C ILE A 371 -5.99 15.93 6.92
N VAL A 372 -6.05 16.65 8.03
CA VAL A 372 -5.36 16.28 9.27
C VAL A 372 -6.40 16.15 10.39
N PHE A 373 -6.53 14.98 10.96
CA PHE A 373 -7.39 14.70 12.10
C PHE A 373 -6.70 15.07 13.40
N ALA A 374 -7.35 15.90 14.21
CA ALA A 374 -6.93 16.19 15.57
C ALA A 374 -7.43 15.11 16.56
N LYS A 375 -8.43 14.35 16.17
CA LYS A 375 -9.07 13.29 16.95
C LYS A 375 -9.20 12.02 16.12
N LYS A 376 -9.07 10.87 16.79
CA LYS A 376 -9.20 9.53 16.18
C LYS A 376 -10.30 8.74 16.89
N VAL A 377 -10.69 7.59 16.32
CA VAL A 377 -11.66 6.70 16.94
C VAL A 377 -11.19 6.33 18.36
N GLY A 378 -12.09 6.47 19.33
CA GLY A 378 -11.83 6.30 20.75
C GLY A 378 -11.47 7.58 21.51
N ASP A 379 -11.05 8.65 20.84
CA ASP A 379 -10.69 9.90 21.50
C ASP A 379 -11.94 10.63 22.04
N PRO A 380 -11.87 11.23 23.25
CA PRO A 380 -12.95 12.05 23.79
C PRO A 380 -13.02 13.39 23.07
N VAL A 381 -14.23 13.89 22.91
CA VAL A 381 -14.53 15.21 22.35
C VAL A 381 -15.61 15.92 23.15
N GLN A 382 -15.49 17.25 23.20
CA GLN A 382 -16.54 18.15 23.64
C GLN A 382 -17.04 18.95 22.42
N LYS A 383 -18.30 19.36 22.48
CA LYS A 383 -18.85 20.24 21.43
C LYS A 383 -17.99 21.48 21.25
N GLY A 384 -17.52 21.71 20.03
CA GLY A 384 -16.62 22.81 19.68
C GLY A 384 -15.13 22.40 19.68
N ASP A 385 -14.78 21.18 20.08
CA ASP A 385 -13.40 20.69 19.92
C ASP A 385 -13.04 20.54 18.44
N LEU A 386 -11.79 20.85 18.09
CA LEU A 386 -11.26 20.60 16.76
C LEU A 386 -11.17 19.09 16.52
N VAL A 387 -11.85 18.60 15.46
CA VAL A 387 -11.83 17.20 15.04
C VAL A 387 -10.86 16.97 13.87
N ALA A 388 -10.90 17.89 12.89
CA ALA A 388 -10.03 17.82 11.73
C ALA A 388 -9.78 19.22 11.15
N THR A 389 -8.71 19.33 10.36
CA THR A 389 -8.46 20.48 9.51
C THR A 389 -8.35 20.02 8.06
N ILE A 390 -9.10 20.63 7.18
CA ILE A 390 -9.05 20.40 5.73
C ILE A 390 -8.07 21.42 5.14
N TYR A 391 -7.06 20.93 4.43
CA TYR A 391 -6.07 21.71 3.71
C TYR A 391 -6.43 21.71 2.22
N THR A 392 -6.59 22.87 1.60
CA THR A 392 -7.08 22.93 0.22
C THR A 392 -6.69 24.19 -0.54
N ASN A 393 -6.55 24.03 -1.85
CA ASN A 393 -6.41 25.12 -2.82
C ASN A 393 -7.73 25.46 -3.53
N LEU A 394 -8.81 24.71 -3.22
CA LEU A 394 -10.17 24.94 -3.73
C LEU A 394 -11.01 25.70 -2.71
N GLU A 395 -11.97 26.48 -3.18
CA GLU A 395 -13.01 27.05 -2.31
C GLU A 395 -13.94 25.93 -1.80
N ILE A 396 -14.12 25.86 -0.48
CA ILE A 396 -14.99 24.87 0.15
C ILE A 396 -16.29 25.54 0.61
N SER A 397 -17.42 25.02 0.13
CA SER A 397 -18.74 25.49 0.55
C SER A 397 -19.09 24.95 1.96
N GLN A 398 -19.99 25.66 2.67
CA GLN A 398 -20.55 25.17 3.93
C GLN A 398 -21.25 23.81 3.78
N LYS A 399 -21.83 23.54 2.60
CA LYS A 399 -22.41 22.23 2.28
C LYS A 399 -21.34 21.14 2.27
N THR A 400 -20.17 21.39 1.70
CA THR A 400 -19.04 20.45 1.65
C THR A 400 -18.51 20.16 3.05
N ILE A 401 -18.42 21.19 3.93
CA ILE A 401 -18.04 21.00 5.33
C ILE A 401 -19.07 20.13 6.07
N ALA A 402 -20.35 20.39 5.87
CA ALA A 402 -21.42 19.59 6.48
C ALA A 402 -21.43 18.13 5.97
N GLU A 403 -21.05 17.87 4.71
CA GLU A 403 -20.85 16.52 4.18
C GLU A 403 -19.69 15.81 4.88
N PHE A 404 -18.58 16.50 5.13
CA PHE A 404 -17.47 15.96 5.90
C PHE A 404 -17.89 15.63 7.34
N GLN A 405 -18.57 16.55 8.03
CA GLN A 405 -19.03 16.39 9.42
C GLN A 405 -19.95 15.17 9.59
N LYS A 406 -20.80 14.86 8.61
CA LYS A 406 -21.67 13.66 8.65
C LYS A 406 -20.90 12.35 8.73
N ASN A 407 -19.64 12.33 8.28
CA ASN A 407 -18.76 11.18 8.32
C ASN A 407 -17.90 11.15 9.60
N VAL A 408 -18.05 12.10 10.49
CA VAL A 408 -17.54 12.07 11.87
C VAL A 408 -18.66 11.58 12.78
N LYS A 409 -18.53 10.35 13.28
CA LYS A 409 -19.54 9.79 14.19
C LYS A 409 -19.09 9.94 15.63
N ILE A 410 -19.95 10.52 16.46
CA ILE A 410 -19.73 10.70 17.90
C ILE A 410 -20.77 9.88 18.64
N LEU A 411 -20.37 9.19 19.69
CA LEU A 411 -21.25 8.42 20.58
C LEU A 411 -20.87 8.69 22.05
N ASP A 412 -21.77 8.37 22.95
CA ASP A 412 -21.59 8.49 24.42
C ASP A 412 -20.71 7.38 25.03
N LYS A 413 -20.21 6.42 24.22
CA LYS A 413 -19.37 5.32 24.66
C LYS A 413 -18.09 5.22 23.84
N VAL A 414 -17.01 4.79 24.49
CA VAL A 414 -15.72 4.53 23.83
C VAL A 414 -15.83 3.36 22.87
N VAL A 415 -15.24 3.52 21.68
CA VAL A 415 -15.00 2.46 20.70
C VAL A 415 -13.50 2.19 20.68
N SER A 416 -13.09 0.93 20.77
CA SER A 416 -11.70 0.51 20.68
C SER A 416 -11.44 -0.10 19.31
N VAL A 417 -10.32 0.26 18.69
CA VAL A 417 -9.82 -0.29 17.44
C VAL A 417 -8.43 -0.85 17.70
N SER A 418 -8.11 -1.98 17.08
CA SER A 418 -6.75 -2.55 17.07
C SER A 418 -6.25 -2.51 15.64
N GLU A 419 -5.07 -1.94 15.42
CA GLU A 419 -4.45 -1.83 14.10
C GLU A 419 -4.09 -3.21 13.53
N ILE A 420 -3.56 -4.12 14.37
CA ILE A 420 -3.29 -5.52 13.99
C ILE A 420 -4.43 -6.41 14.49
N ILE A 421 -5.00 -7.17 13.57
CA ILE A 421 -6.10 -8.11 13.82
C ILE A 421 -5.56 -9.53 13.96
N GLU A 422 -4.67 -9.96 13.03
CA GLU A 422 -4.15 -11.32 12.97
C GLU A 422 -2.81 -11.36 12.23
N ILE A 423 -1.93 -12.31 12.60
CA ILE A 423 -0.70 -12.62 11.86
C ILE A 423 -0.85 -14.01 11.24
N VAL A 424 -0.56 -14.12 9.94
CA VAL A 424 -0.63 -15.35 9.14
C VAL A 424 0.76 -15.68 8.60
N SER A 425 1.27 -16.87 8.90
CA SER A 425 2.63 -17.31 8.55
C SER A 425 2.64 -18.76 8.03
#